data_f26c5d1eefc31515b670fb98a0c7ba6f
#
_entry.id   f26c5d1eefc31515b670fb98a0c7ba6f
#
_cell.length_a   1.000
_cell.length_b   1.000
_cell.length_c   1.000
_cell.angle_alpha   90.00
_cell.angle_beta   90.00
_cell.angle_gamma   90.00
#
_symmetry.space_group_name_H-M   'P 1'
#
loop_
_entity.id
_entity.type
_entity.pdbx_description
1 polymer ?
#
loop_
_entity_poly.entity_id
_entity_poly.type
_entity_poly.pdbx_seq_one_letter_code
_entity_poly.pdbx_strand_id
1 'polypeptide(L)'
;LQSCTVMAGTAGTGVTASSYFSKDKDMLGAEKAYAKLEQKLQRYLDTYEATHNYDEYHFYLDEIEHDPYVLISILSALHDGVFTLAEVQGELEMLFEKQYILTETVTMQIRYRTKMMVIIGPYGVPQVITYQEPYEYYICTVKLKNKDLSHLPVEVLTEEQLSAYSLYMRTLGNRPDLFGQAQYPNASTIKQPTYYDIPPEALKDDKFAAMMEEATKYIGYPYVWGGSSPSTSFDCSGYISWVLNHSGW
;
A
#
# COMPACT_ATOMS: atom_id res chain seq x y z
N LEU A 1 -1.45 -19.71 30.30
CA LEU A 1 -2.64 -20.32 29.70
C LEU A 1 -3.89 -19.58 30.22
N GLN A 2 -4.32 -18.52 29.56
CA GLN A 2 -5.68 -18.02 29.69
C GLN A 2 -6.20 -17.71 28.30
N SER A 3 -6.97 -18.68 27.80
CA SER A 3 -7.80 -18.59 26.63
C SER A 3 -8.90 -17.53 26.89
N CYS A 4 -8.82 -16.36 26.29
CA CYS A 4 -9.94 -15.44 26.28
C CYS A 4 -10.96 -15.94 25.24
N THR A 5 -11.94 -16.66 25.72
CA THR A 5 -13.13 -17.04 24.96
C THR A 5 -13.91 -15.76 24.64
N VAL A 6 -14.00 -15.41 23.38
CA VAL A 6 -14.88 -14.33 22.87
C VAL A 6 -16.33 -14.79 23.05
N MET A 7 -17.01 -14.25 24.04
CA MET A 7 -18.46 -14.42 24.21
C MET A 7 -19.18 -13.36 23.37
N ALA A 8 -19.87 -13.79 22.35
CA ALA A 8 -20.83 -12.97 21.62
C ALA A 8 -22.03 -12.64 22.53
N GLY A 9 -22.26 -11.38 22.79
CA GLY A 9 -23.50 -10.91 23.42
C GLY A 9 -23.37 -9.60 24.19
N THR A 10 -24.08 -8.59 23.70
CA THR A 10 -24.40 -7.26 24.23
C THR A 10 -23.50 -6.10 23.76
N ALA A 11 -24.08 -4.91 23.66
CA ALA A 11 -23.50 -3.69 23.09
C ALA A 11 -22.16 -3.21 23.66
N GLY A 12 -21.66 -3.81 24.74
CA GLY A 12 -20.34 -3.53 25.31
C GLY A 12 -19.21 -4.29 24.67
N THR A 13 -19.46 -5.40 23.98
CA THR A 13 -18.44 -6.25 23.37
C THR A 13 -17.96 -5.75 22.01
N GLY A 14 -18.77 -4.95 21.31
CA GLY A 14 -18.39 -4.36 20.02
C GLY A 14 -17.24 -3.34 20.12
N VAL A 15 -17.18 -2.57 21.22
CA VAL A 15 -16.12 -1.57 21.44
C VAL A 15 -14.77 -2.24 21.76
N THR A 16 -14.79 -3.34 22.51
CA THR A 16 -13.55 -4.08 22.82
C THR A 16 -12.98 -4.78 21.59
N ALA A 17 -13.83 -5.39 20.76
CA ALA A 17 -13.37 -6.10 19.55
C ALA A 17 -12.77 -5.18 18.48
N SER A 18 -13.11 -3.88 18.48
CA SER A 18 -12.66 -2.89 17.50
C SER A 18 -11.57 -1.94 17.99
N SER A 19 -11.02 -2.18 19.19
CA SER A 19 -9.99 -1.31 19.80
C SER A 19 -8.60 -1.92 19.68
N TYR A 20 -7.59 -1.06 19.49
CA TYR A 20 -6.20 -1.48 19.66
C TYR A 20 -5.90 -1.69 21.15
N PHE A 21 -5.28 -2.82 21.48
CA PHE A 21 -4.89 -3.16 22.85
C PHE A 21 -3.38 -3.08 23.09
N SER A 22 -2.59 -2.95 22.04
CA SER A 22 -1.15 -2.73 22.16
C SER A 22 -0.85 -1.40 22.83
N LYS A 23 0.27 -1.32 23.52
CA LYS A 23 0.72 -0.06 24.13
C LYS A 23 1.11 0.95 23.06
N ASP A 24 0.86 2.23 23.31
CA ASP A 24 1.22 3.32 22.40
C ASP A 24 2.69 3.26 21.99
N LYS A 25 3.60 2.97 22.93
CA LYS A 25 5.04 2.84 22.63
C LYS A 25 5.34 1.76 21.58
N ASP A 26 4.56 0.68 21.56
CA ASP A 26 4.77 -0.44 20.65
C ASP A 26 4.16 -0.11 19.28
N MET A 27 2.97 0.49 19.23
CA MET A 27 2.33 0.95 17.99
C MET A 27 3.12 2.08 17.31
N LEU A 28 3.47 3.13 18.05
CA LEU A 28 4.30 4.23 17.54
C LEU A 28 5.73 3.76 17.21
N GLY A 29 6.22 2.74 17.91
CA GLY A 29 7.50 2.10 17.63
C GLY A 29 7.48 1.34 16.32
N ALA A 30 6.41 0.58 16.03
CA ALA A 30 6.22 -0.15 14.79
C ALA A 30 6.12 0.80 13.59
N GLU A 31 5.30 1.85 13.71
CA GLU A 31 5.21 2.92 12.72
C GLU A 31 6.58 3.55 12.42
N LYS A 32 7.29 3.95 13.46
CA LYS A 32 8.63 4.52 13.32
C LYS A 32 9.63 3.56 12.68
N ALA A 33 9.52 2.26 12.95
CA ALA A 33 10.37 1.24 12.36
C ALA A 33 10.06 1.10 10.86
N TYR A 34 8.79 1.09 10.48
CA TYR A 34 8.35 1.04 9.09
C TYR A 34 8.80 2.29 8.30
N ALA A 35 8.56 3.47 8.85
CA ALA A 35 9.01 4.73 8.26
C ALA A 35 10.55 4.79 8.08
N LYS A 36 11.33 4.11 8.92
CA LYS A 36 12.79 3.98 8.72
C LYS A 36 13.15 3.10 7.52
N LEU A 37 12.38 2.05 7.24
CA LEU A 37 12.57 1.25 6.03
C LEU A 37 12.31 2.10 4.78
N GLU A 38 11.23 2.88 4.79
CA GLU A 38 10.90 3.84 3.73
C GLU A 38 12.00 4.90 3.53
N GLN A 39 12.48 5.48 4.61
CA GLN A 39 13.59 6.45 4.57
C GLN A 39 14.89 5.82 4.04
N LYS A 40 15.13 4.53 4.30
CA LYS A 40 16.28 3.81 3.75
C LYS A 40 16.13 3.60 2.24
N LEU A 41 14.94 3.21 1.79
CA LEU A 41 14.62 3.06 0.37
C LEU A 41 14.73 4.41 -0.36
N GLN A 42 14.14 5.47 0.20
CA GLN A 42 14.24 6.82 -0.37
C GLN A 42 15.70 7.24 -0.53
N ARG A 43 16.52 7.10 0.51
CA ARG A 43 17.96 7.43 0.43
C ARG A 43 18.72 6.61 -0.60
N TYR A 44 18.38 5.33 -0.75
CA TYR A 44 18.96 4.48 -1.78
C TYR A 44 18.67 5.05 -3.17
N LEU A 45 17.42 5.43 -3.43
CA LEU A 45 17.01 6.02 -4.71
C LEU A 45 17.64 7.40 -4.94
N ASP A 46 17.67 8.25 -3.92
CA ASP A 46 18.26 9.61 -3.99
C ASP A 46 19.77 9.58 -4.31
N THR A 47 20.46 8.53 -3.92
CA THR A 47 21.89 8.38 -4.13
C THR A 47 22.25 7.41 -5.26
N TYR A 48 21.26 6.91 -5.99
CA TYR A 48 21.42 5.83 -6.95
C TYR A 48 22.46 6.16 -8.03
N GLU A 49 22.33 7.30 -8.71
CA GLU A 49 23.25 7.74 -9.75
C GLU A 49 24.67 7.95 -9.22
N ALA A 50 24.82 8.44 -7.99
CA ALA A 50 26.12 8.68 -7.38
C ALA A 50 26.84 7.38 -6.95
N THR A 51 26.10 6.28 -6.77
CA THR A 51 26.62 4.99 -6.30
C THR A 51 26.75 3.94 -7.41
N HIS A 52 26.21 4.22 -8.60
CA HIS A 52 26.28 3.35 -9.76
C HIS A 52 26.99 4.07 -10.92
N ASN A 53 27.52 3.30 -11.86
CA ASN A 53 28.29 3.85 -12.98
C ASN A 53 27.72 3.35 -14.32
N TYR A 54 26.61 3.96 -14.71
CA TYR A 54 25.99 3.78 -16.02
C TYR A 54 26.03 5.08 -16.79
N ASP A 55 25.88 5.01 -18.13
CA ASP A 55 25.95 6.19 -18.99
C ASP A 55 24.63 6.99 -18.99
N GLU A 56 23.50 6.32 -18.75
CA GLU A 56 22.17 6.93 -18.77
C GLU A 56 21.27 6.25 -17.72
N TYR A 57 20.40 7.04 -17.06
CA TYR A 57 19.48 6.55 -16.05
C TYR A 57 18.05 6.95 -16.39
N HIS A 58 17.12 5.99 -16.23
CA HIS A 58 15.69 6.22 -16.35
C HIS A 58 15.00 5.79 -15.06
N PHE A 59 14.34 6.74 -14.38
CA PHE A 59 13.61 6.48 -13.14
C PHE A 59 12.10 6.53 -13.37
N TYR A 60 11.41 5.51 -12.88
CA TYR A 60 9.95 5.41 -12.82
C TYR A 60 9.59 5.01 -11.39
N LEU A 61 9.33 6.01 -10.55
CA LEU A 61 9.21 5.82 -9.10
C LEU A 61 7.81 6.24 -8.65
N ASP A 62 7.10 5.31 -8.03
CA ASP A 62 5.89 5.63 -7.26
C ASP A 62 6.30 6.32 -5.94
N GLU A 63 5.36 7.02 -5.32
CA GLU A 63 5.57 7.67 -4.03
C GLU A 63 5.84 6.64 -2.92
N ILE A 64 6.77 6.97 -2.01
CA ILE A 64 7.09 6.15 -0.86
C ILE A 64 6.29 6.68 0.32
N GLU A 65 5.16 6.06 0.57
CA GLU A 65 4.22 6.46 1.62
C GLU A 65 3.32 5.30 2.04
N HIS A 66 2.81 5.36 3.25
CA HIS A 66 1.79 4.43 3.75
C HIS A 66 0.81 5.12 4.70
N ASP A 67 -0.30 4.45 4.99
CA ASP A 67 -1.23 4.85 6.03
C ASP A 67 -0.88 4.12 7.35
N PRO A 68 -0.52 4.84 8.42
CA PRO A 68 -0.14 4.23 9.69
C PRO A 68 -1.29 3.45 10.36
N TYR A 69 -2.55 3.85 10.14
CA TYR A 69 -3.69 3.07 10.66
C TYR A 69 -3.84 1.73 9.95
N VAL A 70 -3.57 1.68 8.64
CA VAL A 70 -3.54 0.41 7.89
C VAL A 70 -2.46 -0.50 8.46
N LEU A 71 -1.24 0.01 8.66
CA LEU A 71 -0.13 -0.75 9.26
C LEU A 71 -0.51 -1.34 10.62
N ILE A 72 -0.96 -0.50 11.54
CA ILE A 72 -1.29 -0.94 12.90
C ILE A 72 -2.49 -1.87 12.92
N SER A 73 -3.47 -1.66 12.03
CA SER A 73 -4.62 -2.57 11.90
C SER A 73 -4.22 -3.96 11.40
N ILE A 74 -3.30 -4.05 10.44
CA ILE A 74 -2.75 -5.34 9.96
C ILE A 74 -2.02 -6.05 11.10
N LEU A 75 -1.10 -5.37 11.79
CA LEU A 75 -0.34 -5.95 12.90
C LEU A 75 -1.26 -6.39 14.05
N SER A 76 -2.25 -5.57 14.39
CA SER A 76 -3.25 -5.93 15.41
C SER A 76 -4.06 -7.17 15.00
N ALA A 77 -4.44 -7.29 13.73
CA ALA A 77 -5.17 -8.45 13.22
C ALA A 77 -4.31 -9.73 13.22
N LEU A 78 -3.02 -9.63 12.90
CA LEU A 78 -2.08 -10.75 12.94
C LEU A 78 -1.84 -11.29 14.35
N HIS A 79 -1.93 -10.43 15.37
CA HIS A 79 -1.59 -10.74 16.76
C HIS A 79 -2.79 -10.70 17.72
N ASP A 80 -4.01 -10.97 17.24
CA ASP A 80 -5.23 -11.00 18.07
C ASP A 80 -5.44 -9.74 18.92
N GLY A 81 -5.04 -8.59 18.39
CA GLY A 81 -5.22 -7.26 19.00
C GLY A 81 -4.07 -6.77 19.89
N VAL A 82 -3.07 -7.59 20.21
CA VAL A 82 -1.96 -7.19 21.11
C VAL A 82 -0.62 -7.65 20.56
N PHE A 83 0.28 -6.70 20.34
CA PHE A 83 1.65 -6.98 19.96
C PHE A 83 2.64 -6.07 20.69
N THR A 84 3.90 -6.48 20.70
CA THR A 84 5.03 -5.64 21.06
C THR A 84 5.88 -5.34 19.82
N LEU A 85 6.62 -4.25 19.84
CA LEU A 85 7.52 -3.89 18.74
C LEU A 85 8.52 -5.01 18.41
N ALA A 86 8.97 -5.76 19.42
CA ALA A 86 9.95 -6.83 19.22
C ALA A 86 9.36 -8.04 18.45
N GLU A 87 8.09 -8.32 18.67
CA GLU A 87 7.40 -9.44 18.01
C GLU A 87 7.13 -9.19 16.54
N VAL A 88 6.88 -7.93 16.17
CA VAL A 88 6.43 -7.59 14.80
C VAL A 88 7.54 -7.18 13.83
N GLN A 89 8.82 -7.34 14.19
CA GLN A 89 9.92 -6.93 13.31
C GLN A 89 9.90 -7.66 11.96
N GLY A 90 9.62 -8.97 11.98
CA GLY A 90 9.55 -9.77 10.76
C GLY A 90 8.37 -9.41 9.87
N GLU A 91 7.23 -9.10 10.48
CA GLU A 91 6.03 -8.65 9.76
C GLU A 91 6.23 -7.28 9.12
N LEU A 92 6.91 -6.35 9.80
CA LEU A 92 7.25 -5.05 9.24
C LEU A 92 8.11 -5.18 7.97
N GLU A 93 9.13 -6.04 8.02
CA GLU A 93 9.99 -6.30 6.85
C GLU A 93 9.20 -6.99 5.74
N MET A 94 8.41 -8.01 6.05
CA MET A 94 7.57 -8.72 5.08
C MET A 94 6.55 -7.80 4.41
N LEU A 95 5.87 -6.94 5.16
CA LEU A 95 4.92 -5.98 4.62
C LEU A 95 5.61 -4.96 3.72
N PHE A 96 6.79 -4.47 4.13
CA PHE A 96 7.59 -3.55 3.34
C PHE A 96 8.02 -4.15 2.00
N GLU A 97 8.54 -5.38 1.99
CA GLU A 97 8.94 -6.09 0.77
C GLU A 97 7.77 -6.37 -0.17
N LYS A 98 6.56 -6.59 0.38
CA LYS A 98 5.34 -6.77 -0.42
C LYS A 98 4.79 -5.46 -0.98
N GLN A 99 4.92 -4.37 -0.24
CA GLN A 99 4.44 -3.05 -0.66
C GLN A 99 5.35 -2.45 -1.73
N TYR A 100 6.67 -2.46 -1.52
CA TYR A 100 7.64 -1.79 -2.38
C TYR A 100 8.39 -2.79 -3.25
N ILE A 101 8.09 -2.77 -4.56
CA ILE A 101 8.74 -3.64 -5.53
C ILE A 101 9.71 -2.79 -6.35
N LEU A 102 11.00 -2.91 -6.01
CA LEU A 102 12.08 -2.27 -6.76
C LEU A 102 12.58 -3.21 -7.86
N THR A 103 12.68 -2.70 -9.08
CA THR A 103 13.21 -3.42 -10.23
C THR A 103 14.27 -2.57 -10.92
N GLU A 104 15.44 -3.15 -11.15
CA GLU A 104 16.56 -2.54 -11.83
C GLU A 104 16.87 -3.34 -13.08
N THR A 105 16.96 -2.66 -14.22
CA THR A 105 17.24 -3.30 -15.51
C THR A 105 18.32 -2.52 -16.23
N VAL A 106 19.39 -3.20 -16.60
CA VAL A 106 20.47 -2.60 -17.38
C VAL A 106 20.43 -3.13 -18.81
N THR A 107 20.42 -2.23 -19.77
CA THR A 107 20.53 -2.56 -21.19
C THR A 107 21.78 -1.96 -21.76
N MET A 108 22.49 -2.70 -22.64
CA MET A 108 23.69 -2.26 -23.32
C MET A 108 23.38 -1.99 -24.79
N GLN A 109 23.89 -0.87 -25.30
CA GLN A 109 23.83 -0.47 -26.69
C GLN A 109 25.25 -0.23 -27.21
N ILE A 110 25.51 -0.56 -28.48
CA ILE A 110 26.72 -0.12 -29.14
C ILE A 110 26.46 1.25 -29.74
N ARG A 111 27.17 2.25 -29.25
CA ARG A 111 27.17 3.61 -29.82
C ARG A 111 28.50 3.88 -30.50
N TYR A 112 28.55 4.91 -31.32
CA TYR A 112 29.74 5.28 -32.08
C TYR A 112 30.13 6.72 -31.75
N ARG A 113 31.46 6.91 -31.52
CA ARG A 113 32.03 8.24 -31.33
C ARG A 113 33.07 8.52 -32.44
N THR A 114 33.08 9.75 -32.91
CA THR A 114 34.09 10.19 -33.92
C THR A 114 35.41 10.46 -33.23
N LYS A 115 36.42 9.74 -33.67
CA LYS A 115 37.85 10.00 -33.26
C LYS A 115 38.66 10.47 -34.45
N MET A 116 39.70 11.24 -34.18
CA MET A 116 40.66 11.70 -35.12
C MET A 116 41.98 11.00 -34.91
N MET A 117 42.64 10.64 -35.99
CA MET A 117 44.00 10.17 -35.99
C MET A 117 44.83 10.82 -37.07
N VAL A 118 46.11 10.99 -36.83
CA VAL A 118 47.06 11.48 -37.83
C VAL A 118 47.68 10.27 -38.49
N ILE A 119 47.59 10.21 -39.81
CA ILE A 119 48.26 9.22 -40.66
C ILE A 119 49.32 9.93 -41.49
N ILE A 120 50.38 9.21 -41.87
CA ILE A 120 51.33 9.70 -42.84
C ILE A 120 50.79 9.35 -44.25
N GLY A 121 50.37 10.38 -44.91
CA GLY A 121 49.87 10.26 -46.31
C GLY A 121 50.97 10.06 -47.35
N PRO A 122 50.60 9.94 -48.62
CA PRO A 122 51.57 9.90 -49.74
C PRO A 122 52.53 11.10 -49.67
N TYR A 123 53.79 10.88 -49.94
CA TYR A 123 54.88 11.90 -49.89
C TYR A 123 55.30 12.34 -48.45
N GLY A 124 54.94 11.56 -47.40
CA GLY A 124 55.35 11.86 -46.02
C GLY A 124 54.61 13.03 -45.36
N VAL A 125 53.49 13.50 -45.94
CA VAL A 125 52.68 14.60 -45.38
C VAL A 125 51.70 14.06 -44.35
N PRO A 126 51.66 14.59 -43.11
CA PRO A 126 50.68 14.22 -42.12
C PRO A 126 49.26 14.61 -42.58
N GLN A 127 48.32 13.68 -42.47
CA GLN A 127 46.91 13.89 -42.76
C GLN A 127 46.04 13.49 -41.55
N VAL A 128 45.04 14.30 -41.23
CA VAL A 128 44.07 13.99 -40.18
C VAL A 128 42.94 13.25 -40.82
N ILE A 129 42.68 12.06 -40.38
CA ILE A 129 41.50 11.30 -40.76
C ILE A 129 40.57 11.12 -39.57
N THR A 130 39.26 11.01 -39.80
CA THR A 130 38.28 10.68 -38.79
C THR A 130 37.80 9.26 -38.99
N TYR A 131 37.54 8.58 -37.89
CA TYR A 131 36.93 7.25 -37.89
C TYR A 131 35.90 7.13 -36.77
N GLN A 132 34.99 6.17 -36.93
CA GLN A 132 33.98 5.86 -35.91
C GLN A 132 34.47 4.73 -35.05
N GLU A 133 34.63 5.01 -33.75
CA GLU A 133 34.99 4.02 -32.74
C GLU A 133 33.72 3.55 -32.02
N PRO A 134 33.39 2.24 -32.08
CA PRO A 134 32.29 1.70 -31.30
C PRO A 134 32.66 1.70 -29.81
N TYR A 135 31.68 1.97 -28.96
CA TYR A 135 31.81 1.84 -27.52
C TYR A 135 30.49 1.33 -26.91
N GLU A 136 30.60 0.65 -25.78
CA GLU A 136 29.46 0.19 -25.01
C GLU A 136 28.84 1.36 -24.28
N TYR A 137 27.51 1.43 -24.30
CA TYR A 137 26.72 2.44 -23.64
C TYR A 137 25.66 1.75 -22.80
N TYR A 138 25.70 1.95 -21.48
CA TYR A 138 24.83 1.28 -20.52
C TYR A 138 23.71 2.20 -20.07
N ILE A 139 22.47 1.75 -20.24
CA ILE A 139 21.27 2.44 -19.79
C ILE A 139 20.67 1.65 -18.65
N CYS A 140 20.57 2.28 -17.48
CA CYS A 140 19.94 1.69 -16.31
C CYS A 140 18.51 2.24 -16.14
N THR A 141 17.55 1.34 -16.06
CA THR A 141 16.16 1.68 -15.74
C THR A 141 15.83 1.19 -14.35
N VAL A 142 15.46 2.13 -13.47
CA VAL A 142 15.06 1.87 -12.09
C VAL A 142 13.56 2.11 -11.98
N LYS A 143 12.83 1.09 -11.54
CA LYS A 143 11.38 1.17 -11.33
C LYS A 143 11.06 0.81 -9.89
N LEU A 144 10.39 1.71 -9.19
CA LEU A 144 9.76 1.43 -7.91
C LEU A 144 8.25 1.40 -8.10
N LYS A 145 7.62 0.30 -7.68
CA LYS A 145 6.17 0.18 -7.59
C LYS A 145 5.77 0.15 -6.13
N ASN A 146 4.89 1.08 -5.72
CA ASN A 146 4.18 1.03 -4.45
C ASN A 146 2.83 0.34 -4.68
N LYS A 147 2.62 -0.82 -4.07
CA LYS A 147 1.39 -1.61 -4.18
C LYS A 147 0.26 -1.07 -3.30
N ASP A 148 0.52 -0.06 -2.50
CA ASP A 148 -0.32 0.43 -1.42
C ASP A 148 -0.56 -0.62 -0.31
N LEU A 149 -0.21 -0.25 0.91
CA LEU A 149 -0.29 -1.14 2.06
C LEU A 149 -1.72 -1.65 2.31
N SER A 150 -2.75 -0.85 1.95
CA SER A 150 -4.16 -1.22 2.07
C SER A 150 -4.58 -2.39 1.18
N HIS A 151 -3.79 -2.75 0.18
CA HIS A 151 -4.05 -3.90 -0.69
C HIS A 151 -3.49 -5.22 -0.14
N LEU A 152 -2.63 -5.17 0.88
CA LEU A 152 -1.98 -6.36 1.42
C LEU A 152 -2.84 -7.21 2.38
N PRO A 153 -3.84 -6.67 3.11
CA PRO A 153 -4.63 -7.46 4.05
C PRO A 153 -5.15 -8.77 3.48
N VAL A 154 -5.69 -8.77 2.27
CA VAL A 154 -6.22 -9.98 1.60
C VAL A 154 -5.15 -11.02 1.21
N GLU A 155 -3.88 -10.63 1.21
CA GLU A 155 -2.76 -11.53 0.91
C GLU A 155 -2.10 -12.11 2.15
N VAL A 156 -2.20 -11.39 3.29
CA VAL A 156 -1.44 -11.72 4.50
C VAL A 156 -2.32 -12.14 5.67
N LEU A 157 -3.62 -11.85 5.62
CA LEU A 157 -4.58 -12.16 6.69
C LEU A 157 -5.48 -13.33 6.31
N THR A 158 -5.86 -14.13 7.28
CA THR A 158 -6.97 -15.09 7.15
C THR A 158 -8.31 -14.34 7.08
N GLU A 159 -9.40 -15.02 6.73
CA GLU A 159 -10.73 -14.40 6.69
C GLU A 159 -11.16 -13.85 8.06
N GLU A 160 -10.84 -14.54 9.15
CA GLU A 160 -11.11 -14.10 10.52
C GLU A 160 -10.29 -12.85 10.87
N GLN A 161 -8.99 -12.85 10.54
CA GLN A 161 -8.12 -11.70 10.73
C GLN A 161 -8.52 -10.52 9.84
N LEU A 162 -8.98 -10.77 8.62
CA LEU A 162 -9.49 -9.72 7.72
C LEU A 162 -10.76 -9.07 8.29
N SER A 163 -11.62 -9.87 8.93
CA SER A 163 -12.79 -9.35 9.67
C SER A 163 -12.38 -8.44 10.83
N ALA A 164 -11.37 -8.85 11.61
CA ALA A 164 -10.82 -8.02 12.69
C ALA A 164 -10.18 -6.73 12.15
N TYR A 165 -9.38 -6.83 11.09
CA TYR A 165 -8.81 -5.68 10.38
C TYR A 165 -9.89 -4.67 9.95
N SER A 166 -11.00 -5.15 9.37
CA SER A 166 -12.09 -4.28 8.93
C SER A 166 -12.74 -3.52 10.10
N LEU A 167 -12.86 -4.17 11.26
CA LEU A 167 -13.36 -3.53 12.48
C LEU A 167 -12.38 -2.46 12.99
N TYR A 168 -11.07 -2.75 12.98
CA TYR A 168 -10.06 -1.75 13.35
C TYR A 168 -10.09 -0.54 12.42
N MET A 169 -10.15 -0.75 11.10
CA MET A 169 -10.21 0.36 10.13
C MET A 169 -11.48 1.20 10.27
N ARG A 170 -12.62 0.58 10.61
CA ARG A 170 -13.89 1.30 10.84
C ARG A 170 -13.80 2.30 11.98
N THR A 171 -13.08 1.95 13.04
CA THR A 171 -13.00 2.73 14.29
C THR A 171 -11.65 3.41 14.48
N LEU A 172 -10.68 3.16 13.59
CA LEU A 172 -9.27 3.49 13.79
C LEU A 172 -8.76 2.95 15.15
N GLY A 173 -9.20 1.72 15.49
CA GLY A 173 -8.90 1.08 16.77
C GLY A 173 -9.41 1.85 17.99
N ASN A 174 -10.44 2.70 17.82
CA ASN A 174 -10.93 3.68 18.81
C ASN A 174 -9.84 4.65 19.30
N ARG A 175 -8.83 4.89 18.48
CA ARG A 175 -7.70 5.78 18.74
C ARG A 175 -7.45 6.73 17.55
N PRO A 176 -8.43 7.57 17.15
CA PRO A 176 -8.28 8.51 16.03
C PRO A 176 -7.23 9.62 16.31
N ASP A 177 -6.77 9.70 17.54
CA ASP A 177 -5.74 10.63 18.03
C ASP A 177 -4.31 10.09 17.86
N LEU A 178 -4.13 8.77 17.62
CA LEU A 178 -2.83 8.10 17.63
C LEU A 178 -1.90 8.64 16.53
N PHE A 179 -2.46 8.90 15.35
CA PHE A 179 -1.73 9.42 14.19
C PHE A 179 -2.39 10.71 13.67
N GLY A 180 -2.02 11.83 14.29
CA GLY A 180 -2.56 13.14 13.89
C GLY A 180 -2.08 13.57 12.50
N GLN A 181 -2.99 14.03 11.64
CA GLN A 181 -2.70 14.39 10.23
C GLN A 181 -1.61 15.45 10.05
N ALA A 182 -1.35 16.29 11.04
CA ALA A 182 -0.25 17.26 10.98
C ALA A 182 1.13 16.58 10.89
N GLN A 183 1.29 15.40 11.51
CA GLN A 183 2.51 14.61 11.50
C GLN A 183 2.43 13.44 10.50
N TYR A 184 1.22 12.94 10.27
CA TYR A 184 0.92 11.79 9.39
C TYR A 184 -0.14 12.19 8.37
N PRO A 185 0.24 12.89 7.26
CA PRO A 185 -0.73 13.42 6.29
C PRO A 185 -1.55 12.33 5.59
N ASN A 186 -1.00 11.13 5.49
CA ASN A 186 -1.64 9.97 4.83
C ASN A 186 -2.47 9.12 5.80
N ALA A 187 -2.54 9.49 7.09
CA ALA A 187 -3.32 8.76 8.08
C ALA A 187 -4.82 8.81 7.74
N SER A 188 -5.46 7.65 7.77
CA SER A 188 -6.90 7.51 7.64
C SER A 188 -7.66 8.34 8.67
N THR A 189 -8.85 8.82 8.28
CA THR A 189 -9.77 9.54 9.16
C THR A 189 -11.14 8.87 9.17
N ILE A 190 -11.83 8.95 10.29
CA ILE A 190 -13.22 8.51 10.37
C ILE A 190 -14.07 9.52 9.58
N LYS A 191 -14.57 9.10 8.43
CA LYS A 191 -15.50 9.90 7.62
C LYS A 191 -16.91 9.68 8.10
N GLN A 192 -17.65 10.76 8.26
CA GLN A 192 -19.10 10.66 8.51
C GLN A 192 -19.79 10.11 7.25
N PRO A 193 -20.69 9.12 7.38
CA PRO A 193 -21.42 8.60 6.25
C PRO A 193 -22.21 9.71 5.55
N THR A 194 -22.17 9.73 4.23
CA THR A 194 -23.00 10.64 3.42
C THR A 194 -24.28 9.92 3.04
N TYR A 195 -25.41 10.50 3.39
CA TYR A 195 -26.73 10.00 3.02
C TYR A 195 -27.27 10.81 1.86
N TYR A 196 -27.84 10.13 0.88
CA TYR A 196 -28.49 10.73 -0.28
C TYR A 196 -29.97 10.44 -0.24
N ASP A 197 -30.78 11.46 -0.52
CA ASP A 197 -32.23 11.29 -0.67
C ASP A 197 -32.51 10.51 -1.95
N ILE A 198 -33.20 9.39 -1.82
CA ILE A 198 -33.66 8.59 -2.95
C ILE A 198 -35.01 9.13 -3.40
N PRO A 199 -35.18 9.49 -4.70
CA PRO A 199 -36.47 9.97 -5.18
C PRO A 199 -37.59 8.97 -4.89
N PRO A 200 -38.72 9.39 -4.31
CA PRO A 200 -39.84 8.48 -3.96
C PRO A 200 -40.40 7.69 -5.15
N GLU A 201 -40.27 8.25 -6.35
CA GLU A 201 -40.70 7.60 -7.60
C GLU A 201 -39.84 6.36 -7.91
N ALA A 202 -38.55 6.41 -7.61
CA ALA A 202 -37.63 5.27 -7.84
C ALA A 202 -37.96 4.11 -6.88
N LEU A 203 -38.41 4.40 -5.66
CA LEU A 203 -38.78 3.39 -4.66
C LEU A 203 -40.13 2.70 -4.96
N LYS A 204 -40.85 3.10 -6.02
CA LYS A 204 -42.07 2.39 -6.49
C LYS A 204 -41.74 1.11 -7.26
N ASP A 205 -40.50 0.95 -7.73
CA ASP A 205 -40.03 -0.30 -8.26
C ASP A 205 -39.56 -1.18 -7.09
N ASP A 206 -40.28 -2.29 -6.87
CA ASP A 206 -40.03 -3.18 -5.72
C ASP A 206 -38.63 -3.76 -5.71
N LYS A 207 -38.05 -4.05 -6.89
CA LYS A 207 -36.69 -4.58 -6.98
C LYS A 207 -35.67 -3.51 -6.63
N PHE A 208 -35.84 -2.29 -7.14
CA PHE A 208 -34.99 -1.17 -6.82
C PHE A 208 -35.07 -0.83 -5.32
N ALA A 209 -36.27 -0.84 -4.76
CA ALA A 209 -36.49 -0.59 -3.33
C ALA A 209 -35.77 -1.63 -2.47
N ALA A 210 -35.88 -2.93 -2.79
CA ALA A 210 -35.20 -4.01 -2.08
C ALA A 210 -33.64 -3.88 -2.20
N MET A 211 -33.15 -3.51 -3.39
CA MET A 211 -31.75 -3.25 -3.59
C MET A 211 -31.23 -2.09 -2.75
N MET A 212 -31.98 -0.99 -2.70
CA MET A 212 -31.58 0.18 -1.90
C MET A 212 -31.67 -0.08 -0.40
N GLU A 213 -32.68 -0.85 0.03
CA GLU A 213 -32.78 -1.30 1.43
C GLU A 213 -31.56 -2.12 1.84
N GLU A 214 -31.15 -3.07 1.01
CA GLU A 214 -29.95 -3.86 1.28
C GLU A 214 -28.68 -2.98 1.27
N ALA A 215 -28.52 -2.15 0.24
CA ALA A 215 -27.35 -1.29 0.07
C ALA A 215 -27.12 -0.33 1.25
N THR A 216 -28.18 0.28 1.76
CA THR A 216 -28.09 1.28 2.84
C THR A 216 -27.65 0.70 4.19
N LYS A 217 -27.76 -0.61 4.40
CA LYS A 217 -27.31 -1.28 5.63
C LYS A 217 -25.80 -1.13 5.87
N TYR A 218 -25.03 -0.93 4.82
CA TYR A 218 -23.57 -0.92 4.86
C TYR A 218 -22.95 0.48 4.72
N ILE A 219 -23.75 1.53 4.78
CA ILE A 219 -23.25 2.91 4.78
C ILE A 219 -22.35 3.12 6.01
N GLY A 220 -21.14 3.67 5.79
CA GLY A 220 -20.13 3.87 6.84
C GLY A 220 -19.19 2.68 7.06
N TYR A 221 -19.36 1.60 6.30
CA TYR A 221 -18.35 0.54 6.30
C TYR A 221 -17.05 1.04 5.64
N PRO A 222 -15.87 0.70 6.16
CA PRO A 222 -14.59 1.06 5.53
C PRO A 222 -14.44 0.34 4.20
N TYR A 223 -13.71 0.95 3.28
CA TYR A 223 -13.27 0.26 2.09
C TYR A 223 -12.17 -0.75 2.47
N VAL A 224 -12.35 -2.00 2.10
CA VAL A 224 -11.35 -3.05 2.27
C VAL A 224 -11.13 -3.74 0.93
N TRP A 225 -9.95 -3.63 0.37
CA TRP A 225 -9.60 -4.27 -0.90
C TRP A 225 -9.82 -5.77 -0.83
N GLY A 226 -10.57 -6.34 -1.80
CA GLY A 226 -10.95 -7.76 -1.82
C GLY A 226 -12.03 -8.15 -0.81
N GLY A 227 -12.51 -7.22 0.00
CA GLY A 227 -13.64 -7.43 0.91
C GLY A 227 -14.93 -7.62 0.13
N SER A 228 -15.78 -8.60 0.53
CA SER A 228 -16.96 -9.00 -0.22
C SER A 228 -18.16 -9.39 0.65
N SER A 229 -18.09 -9.14 1.95
CA SER A 229 -19.13 -9.48 2.91
C SER A 229 -19.21 -8.47 4.06
N PRO A 230 -20.30 -8.43 4.83
CA PRO A 230 -20.38 -7.55 6.01
C PRO A 230 -19.29 -7.83 7.06
N SER A 231 -18.77 -9.04 7.14
CA SER A 231 -17.72 -9.39 8.08
C SER A 231 -16.33 -8.88 7.66
N THR A 232 -16.05 -8.94 6.36
CA THR A 232 -14.75 -8.47 5.81
C THR A 232 -14.77 -7.03 5.35
N SER A 233 -15.92 -6.33 5.48
CA SER A 233 -16.19 -5.09 4.77
C SER A 233 -16.17 -5.29 3.23
N PHE A 234 -16.06 -4.24 2.43
CA PHE A 234 -16.29 -4.33 1.00
C PHE A 234 -15.26 -3.53 0.20
N ASP A 235 -14.88 -4.08 -0.96
CA ASP A 235 -14.47 -3.25 -2.09
C ASP A 235 -15.68 -2.91 -2.96
N CYS A 236 -15.49 -2.14 -4.03
CA CYS A 236 -16.58 -1.71 -4.90
C CYS A 236 -17.31 -2.89 -5.58
N SER A 237 -16.57 -3.91 -6.00
CA SER A 237 -17.13 -5.10 -6.68
C SER A 237 -17.81 -6.03 -5.69
N GLY A 238 -17.21 -6.25 -4.54
CA GLY A 238 -17.76 -7.06 -3.46
C GLY A 238 -19.06 -6.46 -2.92
N TYR A 239 -19.12 -5.14 -2.74
CA TYR A 239 -20.33 -4.45 -2.31
C TYR A 239 -21.48 -4.61 -3.31
N ILE A 240 -21.23 -4.33 -4.59
CA ILE A 240 -22.27 -4.47 -5.63
C ILE A 240 -22.75 -5.92 -5.71
N SER A 241 -21.84 -6.88 -5.74
CA SER A 241 -22.18 -8.30 -5.81
C SER A 241 -22.99 -8.76 -4.59
N TRP A 242 -22.61 -8.31 -3.40
CA TRP A 242 -23.33 -8.63 -2.17
C TRP A 242 -24.77 -8.08 -2.21
N VAL A 243 -24.92 -6.80 -2.52
CA VAL A 243 -26.23 -6.13 -2.58
C VAL A 243 -27.16 -6.81 -3.58
N LEU A 244 -26.69 -7.08 -4.80
CA LEU A 244 -27.51 -7.74 -5.82
C LEU A 244 -27.92 -9.14 -5.39
N ASN A 245 -27.02 -9.95 -4.89
CA ASN A 245 -27.33 -11.32 -4.45
C ASN A 245 -28.31 -11.40 -3.27
N HIS A 246 -28.36 -10.36 -2.41
CA HIS A 246 -29.19 -10.34 -1.21
C HIS A 246 -30.50 -9.53 -1.39
N SER A 247 -30.67 -8.87 -2.54
CA SER A 247 -31.89 -8.14 -2.90
C SER A 247 -32.77 -8.85 -3.94
N GLY A 248 -32.44 -10.12 -4.28
CA GLY A 248 -33.28 -10.93 -5.16
C GLY A 248 -33.10 -10.65 -6.66
N TRP A 249 -31.87 -10.22 -7.04
CA TRP A 249 -31.47 -10.07 -8.45
C TRP A 249 -30.78 -11.33 -8.98
#